data_b2359117d1ee8b5a8af9d6e97e9cdf38
#
_entry.id   b2359117d1ee8b5a8af9d6e97e9cdf38
#
_cell.length_a   1.000
_cell.length_b   1.000
_cell.length_c   1.000
_cell.angle_alpha   90.00
_cell.angle_beta   90.00
_cell.angle_gamma   90.00
#
_symmetry.space_group_name_H-M   'P 1'
#
loop_
_entity.id
_entity.type
_entity.pdbx_description
1 polymer ?
#
loop_
_entity_poly.entity_id
_entity_poly.type
_entity_poly.pdbx_seq_one_letter_code
_entity_poly.pdbx_strand_id
1 'polypeptide(L)'
;YDLVKSALRNGDISEMGNAYRENEKYEDMLIRLENRSKGINISSRDVPATVQFILNEKEKVVGTIDIRHTLNDNYFSRLGHIAYYIKLEERNKGYATEALKLALEKLKNEYKVNKVLITCLKDNIASRKVIEANGGIFEKEFYDEITNNYIQRFWITINYNELIIPKTVWLTTNMNCNNNCKWC
;
A
#
# COMPACT_ATOMS: atom_id res chain seq x y z
N TYR A 1 16.96 -3.05 -0.37
CA TYR A 1 17.60 -4.31 -0.77
C TYR A 1 17.15 -5.50 0.09
N ASP A 2 17.09 -5.36 1.41
CA ASP A 2 16.65 -6.43 2.32
C ASP A 2 15.19 -6.82 2.17
N LEU A 3 14.31 -5.86 1.86
CA LEU A 3 12.90 -6.11 1.61
C LEU A 3 12.71 -7.03 0.40
N VAL A 4 13.40 -6.73 -0.72
CA VAL A 4 13.35 -7.54 -1.95
C VAL A 4 13.91 -8.94 -1.71
N LYS A 5 15.04 -9.04 -1.01
CA LYS A 5 15.61 -10.36 -0.65
C LYS A 5 14.67 -11.19 0.20
N SER A 6 13.99 -10.57 1.16
CA SER A 6 12.99 -11.26 1.98
C SER A 6 11.82 -11.76 1.13
N ALA A 7 11.27 -10.89 0.27
CA ALA A 7 10.18 -11.25 -0.62
C ALA A 7 10.55 -12.40 -1.59
N LEU A 8 11.75 -12.36 -2.17
CA LEU A 8 12.23 -13.44 -3.06
C LEU A 8 12.37 -14.77 -2.32
N ARG A 9 12.98 -14.77 -1.12
CA ARG A 9 13.15 -16.00 -0.32
C ARG A 9 11.84 -16.66 0.08
N ASN A 10 10.80 -15.85 0.29
CA ASN A 10 9.50 -16.32 0.76
C ASN A 10 8.48 -16.53 -0.38
N GLY A 11 8.87 -16.29 -1.64
CA GLY A 11 7.96 -16.38 -2.77
C GLY A 11 6.93 -15.23 -2.87
N ASP A 12 7.11 -14.18 -2.08
CA ASP A 12 6.16 -13.06 -1.94
C ASP A 12 6.47 -11.89 -2.90
N ILE A 13 7.38 -12.07 -3.87
CA ILE A 13 7.84 -10.94 -4.70
C ILE A 13 6.70 -10.28 -5.49
N SER A 14 5.71 -11.05 -5.91
CA SER A 14 4.52 -10.54 -6.60
C SER A 14 3.66 -9.63 -5.72
N GLU A 15 3.71 -9.83 -4.41
CA GLU A 15 2.96 -9.04 -3.43
C GLU A 15 3.51 -7.61 -3.29
N MET A 16 4.76 -7.37 -3.69
CA MET A 16 5.36 -6.03 -3.69
C MET A 16 4.76 -5.12 -4.77
N GLY A 17 4.08 -5.70 -5.76
CA GLY A 17 3.36 -4.97 -6.80
C GLY A 17 4.25 -3.92 -7.49
N ASN A 18 3.77 -2.67 -7.54
CA ASN A 18 4.49 -1.58 -8.20
C ASN A 18 5.76 -1.10 -7.49
N ALA A 19 6.02 -1.55 -6.27
CA ALA A 19 7.25 -1.17 -5.55
C ALA A 19 8.51 -1.88 -6.11
N TYR A 20 8.34 -2.95 -6.90
CA TYR A 20 9.45 -3.71 -7.43
C TYR A 20 9.29 -4.01 -8.92
N ARG A 21 10.39 -3.94 -9.66
CA ARG A 21 10.56 -4.50 -11.01
C ARG A 21 11.90 -5.22 -11.09
N GLU A 22 11.90 -6.39 -11.71
CA GLU A 22 13.11 -7.16 -11.90
C GLU A 22 14.13 -6.39 -12.74
N ASN A 23 15.41 -6.44 -12.32
CA ASN A 23 16.54 -5.76 -12.98
C ASN A 23 16.43 -4.22 -13.10
N GLU A 24 15.47 -3.59 -12.41
CA GLU A 24 15.37 -2.14 -12.36
C GLU A 24 16.42 -1.54 -11.39
N LYS A 25 17.14 -0.52 -11.84
CA LYS A 25 18.04 0.22 -10.97
C LYS A 25 17.24 1.07 -9.98
N TYR A 26 17.82 1.33 -8.83
CA TYR A 26 17.17 2.09 -7.76
C TYR A 26 16.74 3.50 -8.21
N GLU A 27 17.61 4.19 -8.92
CA GLU A 27 17.35 5.54 -9.44
C GLU A 27 16.20 5.55 -10.45
N ASP A 28 16.15 4.55 -11.34
CA ASP A 28 15.07 4.41 -12.33
C ASP A 28 13.75 4.08 -11.64
N MET A 29 13.78 3.26 -10.58
CA MET A 29 12.62 2.98 -9.74
C MET A 29 12.07 4.27 -9.11
N LEU A 30 12.91 5.11 -8.53
CA LEU A 30 12.48 6.37 -7.94
C LEU A 30 11.81 7.29 -8.95
N ILE A 31 12.43 7.45 -10.13
CA ILE A 31 11.88 8.25 -11.23
C ILE A 31 10.53 7.69 -11.68
N ARG A 32 10.43 6.38 -11.83
CA ARG A 32 9.18 5.71 -12.23
C ARG A 32 8.07 5.91 -11.20
N LEU A 33 8.37 5.74 -9.92
CA LEU A 33 7.40 5.90 -8.84
C LEU A 33 6.95 7.37 -8.73
N GLU A 34 7.86 8.33 -8.89
CA GLU A 34 7.54 9.75 -8.92
C GLU A 34 6.65 10.11 -10.12
N ASN A 35 6.99 9.65 -11.32
CA ASN A 35 6.16 9.84 -12.52
C ASN A 35 4.77 9.22 -12.33
N ARG A 36 4.67 8.01 -11.76
CA ARG A 36 3.40 7.37 -11.47
C ARG A 36 2.55 8.19 -10.50
N SER A 37 3.16 8.79 -9.48
CA SER A 37 2.44 9.63 -8.53
C SER A 37 1.83 10.89 -9.18
N LYS A 38 2.47 11.39 -10.22
CA LYS A 38 2.01 12.55 -11.02
C LYS A 38 1.11 12.16 -12.20
N GLY A 39 0.89 10.86 -12.44
CA GLY A 39 0.16 10.37 -13.61
C GLY A 39 0.93 10.52 -14.92
N ILE A 40 2.27 10.68 -14.87
CA ILE A 40 3.12 10.87 -16.05
C ILE A 40 3.60 9.51 -16.57
N ASN A 41 3.44 9.27 -17.88
CA ASN A 41 3.89 8.05 -18.55
C ASN A 41 3.33 6.75 -17.92
N ILE A 42 2.13 6.79 -17.35
CA ILE A 42 1.45 5.61 -16.86
C ILE A 42 0.63 4.95 -17.98
N SER A 43 0.46 3.62 -17.88
CA SER A 43 -0.41 2.88 -18.80
C SER A 43 -1.87 3.32 -18.65
N SER A 44 -2.67 3.24 -19.72
CA SER A 44 -4.11 3.48 -19.67
C SER A 44 -4.86 2.52 -18.72
N ARG A 45 -4.24 1.41 -18.33
CA ARG A 45 -4.79 0.45 -17.35
C ARG A 45 -4.41 0.81 -15.91
N ASP A 46 -3.47 1.74 -15.70
CA ASP A 46 -3.03 2.20 -14.39
C ASP A 46 -3.73 3.51 -14.00
N VAL A 47 -3.50 3.95 -12.78
CA VAL A 47 -3.98 5.23 -12.23
C VAL A 47 -2.83 5.91 -11.50
N PRO A 48 -2.89 7.24 -11.33
CA PRO A 48 -1.93 7.94 -10.47
C PRO A 48 -1.93 7.32 -9.07
N ALA A 49 -0.74 6.98 -8.57
CA ALA A 49 -0.61 6.34 -7.28
C ALA A 49 0.77 6.59 -6.65
N THR A 50 0.81 6.69 -5.34
CA THR A 50 2.04 6.86 -4.55
C THR A 50 2.41 5.54 -3.89
N VAL A 51 3.62 5.05 -4.16
CA VAL A 51 4.21 3.95 -3.38
C VAL A 51 5.05 4.55 -2.27
N GLN A 52 4.83 4.09 -1.04
CA GLN A 52 5.61 4.48 0.13
C GLN A 52 6.24 3.25 0.78
N PHE A 53 7.43 3.43 1.35
CA PHE A 53 8.08 2.41 2.17
C PHE A 53 7.65 2.55 3.62
N ILE A 54 7.35 1.41 4.25
CA ILE A 54 6.98 1.32 5.66
C ILE A 54 8.26 1.12 6.46
N LEU A 55 8.54 2.04 7.37
CA LEU A 55 9.69 1.97 8.27
C LEU A 55 9.24 1.60 9.68
N ASN A 56 10.04 0.81 10.38
CA ASN A 56 9.85 0.57 11.80
C ASN A 56 10.54 1.66 12.65
N GLU A 57 10.48 1.52 13.97
CA GLU A 57 11.05 2.48 14.95
C GLU A 57 12.58 2.59 14.85
N LYS A 58 13.24 1.64 14.18
CA LYS A 58 14.70 1.64 13.90
C LYS A 58 15.01 2.13 12.49
N GLU A 59 14.05 2.77 11.82
CA GLU A 59 14.15 3.28 10.45
C GLU A 59 14.50 2.20 9.41
N LYS A 60 14.18 0.93 9.71
CA LYS A 60 14.37 -0.18 8.77
C LYS A 60 13.11 -0.37 7.93
N VAL A 61 13.29 -0.59 6.64
CA VAL A 61 12.18 -0.92 5.73
C VAL A 61 11.62 -2.29 6.06
N VAL A 62 10.35 -2.33 6.42
CA VAL A 62 9.61 -3.55 6.78
C VAL A 62 8.50 -3.89 5.78
N GLY A 63 8.16 -2.98 4.88
CA GLY A 63 7.11 -3.20 3.89
C GLY A 63 6.95 -2.06 2.90
N THR A 64 5.91 -2.15 2.09
CA THR A 64 5.48 -1.12 1.14
C THR A 64 3.97 -0.96 1.19
N ILE A 65 3.51 0.24 0.79
CA ILE A 65 2.10 0.53 0.60
C ILE A 65 1.92 1.32 -0.70
N ASP A 66 1.00 0.88 -1.56
CA ASP A 66 0.62 1.50 -2.82
C ASP A 66 -0.74 2.19 -2.64
N ILE A 67 -0.77 3.51 -2.81
CA ILE A 67 -1.92 4.37 -2.55
C ILE A 67 -2.38 4.99 -3.87
N ARG A 68 -3.48 4.50 -4.42
CA ARG A 68 -4.08 4.97 -5.69
C ARG A 68 -4.94 6.17 -5.40
N HIS A 69 -4.68 7.27 -6.10
CA HIS A 69 -5.34 8.56 -5.87
C HIS A 69 -6.77 8.58 -6.40
N THR A 70 -7.04 7.73 -7.39
CA THR A 70 -8.34 7.54 -8.02
C THR A 70 -8.50 6.08 -8.46
N LEU A 71 -9.68 5.70 -8.90
CA LEU A 71 -9.96 4.37 -9.43
C LEU A 71 -10.49 4.48 -10.86
N ASN A 72 -9.94 3.66 -11.77
CA ASN A 72 -10.59 3.29 -13.02
C ASN A 72 -11.40 1.99 -12.83
N ASP A 73 -12.07 1.52 -13.87
CA ASP A 73 -12.94 0.33 -13.79
C ASP A 73 -12.21 -0.92 -13.26
N ASN A 74 -10.96 -1.14 -13.68
CA ASN A 74 -10.16 -2.28 -13.22
C ASN A 74 -9.86 -2.20 -11.71
N TYR A 75 -9.41 -1.03 -11.23
CA TYR A 75 -9.14 -0.85 -9.81
C TYR A 75 -10.43 -0.82 -8.99
N PHE A 76 -11.49 -0.22 -9.52
CA PHE A 76 -12.79 -0.21 -8.85
C PHE A 76 -13.38 -1.62 -8.74
N SER A 77 -13.30 -2.43 -9.78
CA SER A 77 -13.89 -3.78 -9.77
C SER A 77 -13.13 -4.75 -8.87
N ARG A 78 -11.77 -4.69 -8.81
CA ARG A 78 -10.95 -5.78 -8.28
C ARG A 78 -9.92 -5.39 -7.23
N LEU A 79 -9.26 -4.24 -7.34
CA LEU A 79 -8.02 -3.95 -6.63
C LEU A 79 -8.14 -2.87 -5.53
N GLY A 80 -9.12 -1.96 -5.66
CA GLY A 80 -9.33 -0.87 -4.70
C GLY A 80 -8.24 0.20 -4.69
N HIS A 81 -8.28 1.10 -3.70
CA HIS A 81 -7.36 2.22 -3.55
C HIS A 81 -6.00 1.83 -2.97
N ILE A 82 -5.93 0.79 -2.14
CA ILE A 82 -4.74 0.52 -1.33
C ILE A 82 -4.34 -0.95 -1.48
N ALA A 83 -3.03 -1.17 -1.70
CA ALA A 83 -2.38 -2.46 -1.54
C ALA A 83 -1.15 -2.29 -0.64
N TYR A 84 -0.83 -3.27 0.18
CA TYR A 84 0.33 -3.25 1.06
C TYR A 84 0.99 -4.62 1.14
N TYR A 85 2.28 -4.59 1.42
CA TYR A 85 3.11 -5.76 1.68
C TYR A 85 3.94 -5.54 2.94
N ILE A 86 3.98 -6.53 3.82
CA ILE A 86 4.90 -6.60 4.96
C ILE A 86 5.75 -7.85 4.81
N LYS A 87 7.07 -7.72 4.93
CA LYS A 87 7.98 -8.86 4.88
C LYS A 87 7.65 -9.86 5.99
N LEU A 88 7.80 -11.14 5.70
CA LEU A 88 7.29 -12.24 6.53
C LEU A 88 7.71 -12.12 8.00
N GLU A 89 8.98 -11.86 8.26
CA GLU A 89 9.57 -11.76 9.60
C GLU A 89 9.11 -10.53 10.41
N GLU A 90 8.40 -9.59 9.75
CA GLU A 90 7.86 -8.38 10.38
C GLU A 90 6.32 -8.37 10.48
N ARG A 91 5.66 -9.46 10.05
CA ARG A 91 4.21 -9.62 10.16
C ARG A 91 3.78 -9.76 11.63
N ASN A 92 2.50 -9.54 11.89
CA ASN A 92 1.87 -9.62 13.21
C ASN A 92 2.39 -8.60 14.25
N LYS A 93 3.05 -7.53 13.81
CA LYS A 93 3.56 -6.44 14.67
C LYS A 93 2.75 -5.13 14.55
N GLY A 94 1.63 -5.15 13.83
CA GLY A 94 0.77 -3.98 13.64
C GLY A 94 1.15 -3.04 12.50
N TYR A 95 2.29 -3.23 11.83
CA TYR A 95 2.80 -2.31 10.80
C TYR A 95 1.82 -2.06 9.65
N ALA A 96 1.13 -3.10 9.14
CA ALA A 96 0.13 -2.94 8.09
C ALA A 96 -1.08 -2.13 8.56
N THR A 97 -1.51 -2.31 9.80
CA THR A 97 -2.65 -1.59 10.39
C THR A 97 -2.35 -0.09 10.50
N GLU A 98 -1.17 0.26 11.02
CA GLU A 98 -0.75 1.66 11.14
C GLU A 98 -0.47 2.28 9.75
N ALA A 99 0.17 1.55 8.84
CA ALA A 99 0.41 2.03 7.49
C ALA A 99 -0.89 2.32 6.73
N LEU A 100 -1.90 1.44 6.85
CA LEU A 100 -3.22 1.67 6.27
C LEU A 100 -3.86 2.93 6.85
N LYS A 101 -3.79 3.14 8.16
CA LYS A 101 -4.30 4.33 8.83
C LYS A 101 -3.69 5.62 8.25
N LEU A 102 -2.36 5.67 8.13
CA LEU A 102 -1.65 6.81 7.52
C LEU A 102 -2.00 7.02 6.04
N ALA A 103 -2.19 5.94 5.28
CA ALA A 103 -2.61 6.01 3.89
C ALA A 103 -4.03 6.57 3.72
N LEU A 104 -4.95 6.23 4.63
CA LEU A 104 -6.30 6.81 4.67
C LEU A 104 -6.26 8.32 4.91
N GLU A 105 -5.43 8.79 5.85
CA GLU A 105 -5.21 10.22 6.08
C GLU A 105 -4.66 10.92 4.83
N LYS A 106 -3.68 10.32 4.18
CA LYS A 106 -3.11 10.86 2.94
C LYS A 106 -4.17 10.98 1.85
N LEU A 107 -4.97 9.93 1.62
CA LEU A 107 -6.07 9.94 0.64
C LEU A 107 -7.07 11.05 0.94
N LYS A 108 -7.45 11.24 2.19
CA LYS A 108 -8.36 12.30 2.63
C LYS A 108 -7.75 13.70 2.41
N ASN A 109 -6.57 13.93 2.95
CA ASN A 109 -6.00 15.28 3.04
C ASN A 109 -5.49 15.78 1.70
N GLU A 110 -4.80 14.93 0.93
CA GLU A 110 -4.15 15.31 -0.33
C GLU A 110 -5.08 15.10 -1.53
N TYR A 111 -5.84 14.00 -1.56
CA TYR A 111 -6.62 13.61 -2.74
C TYR A 111 -8.14 13.76 -2.57
N LYS A 112 -8.61 14.20 -1.39
CA LYS A 112 -10.02 14.46 -1.08
C LYS A 112 -10.91 13.22 -1.24
N VAL A 113 -10.34 12.02 -1.05
CA VAL A 113 -11.05 10.75 -1.08
C VAL A 113 -11.64 10.49 0.30
N ASN A 114 -12.98 10.43 0.40
CA ASN A 114 -13.69 10.25 1.67
C ASN A 114 -14.17 8.82 1.88
N LYS A 115 -14.22 8.02 0.81
CA LYS A 115 -14.68 6.63 0.84
C LYS A 115 -13.68 5.77 0.10
N VAL A 116 -13.00 4.89 0.81
CA VAL A 116 -11.90 4.10 0.30
C VAL A 116 -12.33 2.66 0.13
N LEU A 117 -12.17 2.13 -1.10
CA LEU A 117 -12.36 0.73 -1.42
C LEU A 117 -11.05 -0.02 -1.18
N ILE A 118 -11.12 -1.11 -0.44
CA ILE A 118 -9.99 -2.05 -0.26
C ILE A 118 -10.49 -3.47 -0.52
N THR A 119 -9.62 -4.28 -1.09
CA THR A 119 -9.91 -5.68 -1.37
C THR A 119 -8.83 -6.58 -0.79
N CYS A 120 -9.20 -7.81 -0.46
CA CYS A 120 -8.26 -8.87 -0.13
C CYS A 120 -8.77 -10.21 -0.64
N LEU A 121 -7.86 -11.17 -0.79
CA LEU A 121 -8.26 -12.55 -1.04
C LEU A 121 -9.06 -13.07 0.16
N LYS A 122 -10.05 -13.92 -0.09
CA LYS A 122 -10.90 -14.55 0.95
C LYS A 122 -10.06 -15.22 2.03
N ASP A 123 -9.01 -15.93 1.62
CA ASP A 123 -8.17 -16.70 2.53
C ASP A 123 -7.08 -15.85 3.21
N ASN A 124 -6.92 -14.58 2.81
CA ASN A 124 -6.00 -13.65 3.44
C ASN A 124 -6.61 -13.02 4.71
N ILE A 125 -6.78 -13.85 5.75
CA ILE A 125 -7.36 -13.45 7.03
C ILE A 125 -6.57 -12.30 7.68
N ALA A 126 -5.25 -12.25 7.48
CA ALA A 126 -4.42 -11.18 8.02
C ALA A 126 -4.79 -9.82 7.40
N SER A 127 -4.92 -9.75 6.07
CA SER A 127 -5.34 -8.53 5.38
C SER A 127 -6.76 -8.11 5.78
N ARG A 128 -7.69 -9.06 5.87
CA ARG A 128 -9.05 -8.79 6.36
C ARG A 128 -9.04 -8.14 7.74
N LYS A 129 -8.29 -8.68 8.70
CA LYS A 129 -8.18 -8.10 10.06
C LYS A 129 -7.61 -6.68 10.04
N VAL A 130 -6.61 -6.40 9.19
CA VAL A 130 -6.04 -5.05 9.02
C VAL A 130 -7.10 -4.08 8.50
N ILE A 131 -7.90 -4.49 7.51
CA ILE A 131 -8.96 -3.68 6.92
C ILE A 131 -10.06 -3.40 7.97
N GLU A 132 -10.54 -4.43 8.67
CA GLU A 132 -11.58 -4.32 9.70
C GLU A 132 -11.12 -3.45 10.88
N ALA A 133 -9.85 -3.56 11.31
CA ALA A 133 -9.26 -2.74 12.36
C ALA A 133 -9.19 -1.23 11.99
N ASN A 134 -9.25 -0.90 10.69
CA ASN A 134 -9.33 0.47 10.18
C ASN A 134 -10.77 0.88 9.80
N GLY A 135 -11.78 0.19 10.30
CA GLY A 135 -13.18 0.52 10.05
C GLY A 135 -13.72 0.02 8.71
N GLY A 136 -13.09 -0.98 8.12
CA GLY A 136 -13.56 -1.60 6.89
C GLY A 136 -14.86 -2.36 7.08
N ILE A 137 -15.88 -1.99 6.30
CA ILE A 137 -17.18 -2.64 6.28
C ILE A 137 -17.24 -3.52 5.05
N PHE A 138 -17.54 -4.82 5.26
CA PHE A 138 -17.69 -5.78 4.18
C PHE A 138 -18.82 -5.38 3.25
N GLU A 139 -18.58 -5.39 1.94
CA GLU A 139 -19.57 -5.14 0.90
C GLU A 139 -20.05 -6.44 0.27
N LYS A 140 -19.12 -7.19 -0.31
CA LYS A 140 -19.42 -8.43 -1.03
C LYS A 140 -18.19 -9.28 -1.27
N GLU A 141 -18.41 -10.53 -1.64
CA GLU A 141 -17.41 -11.46 -2.15
C GLU A 141 -17.75 -11.80 -3.61
N PHE A 142 -16.74 -11.99 -4.44
CA PHE A 142 -16.91 -12.44 -5.83
C PHE A 142 -15.73 -13.30 -6.28
N TYR A 143 -15.95 -14.14 -7.23
CA TYR A 143 -14.91 -14.93 -7.86
C TYR A 143 -14.21 -14.10 -8.95
N ASP A 144 -12.89 -14.06 -8.89
CA ASP A 144 -12.05 -13.36 -9.85
C ASP A 144 -11.34 -14.36 -10.79
N GLU A 145 -11.78 -14.43 -12.02
CA GLU A 145 -11.27 -15.36 -13.02
C GLU A 145 -9.77 -15.11 -13.34
N ILE A 146 -9.27 -13.89 -13.17
CA ILE A 146 -7.88 -13.53 -13.48
C ILE A 146 -6.93 -14.15 -12.46
N THR A 147 -7.29 -14.10 -11.19
CA THR A 147 -6.46 -14.68 -10.09
C THR A 147 -6.90 -16.08 -9.71
N ASN A 148 -8.03 -16.56 -10.26
CA ASN A 148 -8.65 -17.84 -9.91
C ASN A 148 -8.92 -17.98 -8.39
N ASN A 149 -9.37 -16.87 -7.77
CA ASN A 149 -9.59 -16.78 -6.34
C ASN A 149 -10.87 -16.00 -6.01
N TYR A 150 -11.37 -16.19 -4.78
CA TYR A 150 -12.41 -15.34 -4.21
C TYR A 150 -11.80 -14.07 -3.63
N ILE A 151 -12.34 -12.91 -4.02
CA ILE A 151 -11.96 -11.58 -3.53
C ILE A 151 -13.08 -11.04 -2.67
N GLN A 152 -12.73 -10.52 -1.50
CA GLN A 152 -13.60 -9.78 -0.61
C GLN A 152 -13.36 -8.28 -0.75
N ARG A 153 -14.46 -7.50 -0.81
CA ARG A 153 -14.46 -6.04 -0.93
C ARG A 153 -14.96 -5.42 0.34
N PHE A 154 -14.28 -4.33 0.73
CA PHE A 154 -14.59 -3.56 1.93
C PHE A 154 -14.57 -2.07 1.62
N TRP A 155 -15.43 -1.32 2.29
CA TRP A 155 -15.42 0.13 2.25
C TRP A 155 -15.03 0.71 3.60
N ILE A 156 -14.14 1.71 3.57
CA ILE A 156 -13.80 2.52 4.73
C ILE A 156 -14.29 3.95 4.46
N THR A 157 -15.12 4.49 5.36
CA THR A 157 -15.51 5.89 5.35
C THR A 157 -14.60 6.66 6.27
N ILE A 158 -13.92 7.70 5.74
CA ILE A 158 -12.94 8.47 6.51
C ILE A 158 -13.66 9.67 7.16
N ASN A 159 -13.81 9.65 8.47
CA ASN A 159 -14.44 10.72 9.23
C ASN A 159 -13.47 11.90 9.45
N TYR A 160 -13.99 13.14 9.47
CA TYR A 160 -13.18 14.37 9.54
C TYR A 160 -12.64 14.69 10.95
N ASN A 161 -13.06 13.99 12.00
CA ASN A 161 -12.90 14.42 13.40
C ASN A 161 -11.83 13.68 14.21
N GLU A 162 -11.05 12.78 13.63
CA GLU A 162 -10.00 12.07 14.37
C GLU A 162 -8.61 12.54 13.97
N LEU A 163 -7.88 13.14 14.92
CA LEU A 163 -6.46 13.41 14.80
C LEU A 163 -5.70 12.11 15.01
N ILE A 164 -5.02 11.61 13.98
CA ILE A 164 -4.26 10.37 14.08
C ILE A 164 -2.80 10.72 14.37
N ILE A 165 -2.30 10.30 15.51
CA ILE A 165 -0.87 10.39 15.84
C ILE A 165 -0.25 9.02 15.56
N PRO A 166 0.63 8.89 14.56
CA PRO A 166 1.31 7.62 14.28
C PRO A 166 2.23 7.26 15.46
N LYS A 167 2.15 6.01 15.94
CA LYS A 167 2.90 5.55 17.12
C LYS A 167 4.14 4.75 16.78
N THR A 168 4.15 4.00 15.68
CA THR A 168 5.18 2.98 15.43
C THR A 168 5.61 2.83 13.97
N VAL A 169 5.04 3.61 13.06
CA VAL A 169 5.27 3.47 11.61
C VAL A 169 5.50 4.83 10.96
N TRP A 170 6.46 4.89 10.07
CA TRP A 170 6.72 6.03 9.19
C TRP A 170 6.55 5.60 7.74
N LEU A 171 5.95 6.46 6.93
CA LEU A 171 5.84 6.27 5.49
C LEU A 171 6.78 7.25 4.78
N THR A 172 7.59 6.73 3.86
CA THR A 172 8.48 7.55 3.04
C THR A 172 8.44 7.12 1.58
N THR A 173 8.55 8.08 0.67
CA THR A 173 8.69 7.87 -0.77
C THR A 173 10.15 7.91 -1.21
N ASN A 174 11.03 8.48 -0.37
CA ASN A 174 12.45 8.66 -0.70
C ASN A 174 13.31 8.04 0.40
N MET A 175 14.20 7.11 0.01
CA MET A 175 15.16 6.46 0.91
C MET A 175 16.57 7.08 0.82
N ASN A 176 16.78 8.12 0.00
CA ASN A 176 18.02 8.88 -0.07
C ASN A 176 18.08 9.94 1.03
N CYS A 177 18.13 9.51 2.27
CA CYS A 177 18.51 10.41 3.35
C CYS A 177 20.05 10.42 3.45
N ASN A 178 20.67 11.48 2.94
CA ASN A 178 22.06 11.77 3.24
C ASN A 178 22.15 12.09 4.73
N ASN A 179 22.54 11.13 5.53
CA ASN A 179 23.05 11.13 6.91
C ASN A 179 22.79 12.34 7.86
N ASN A 180 22.13 13.40 7.44
CA ASN A 180 21.88 14.60 8.22
C ASN A 180 20.40 15.03 8.28
N CYS A 181 19.49 14.29 7.69
CA CYS A 181 18.07 14.61 7.75
C CYS A 181 17.36 13.69 8.75
N LYS A 182 16.90 14.22 9.86
CA LYS A 182 16.01 13.50 10.80
C LYS A 182 14.63 13.20 10.17
N TRP A 183 14.33 13.76 8.98
CA TRP A 183 12.99 13.77 8.38
C TRP A 183 13.05 13.91 6.85
N CYS A 184 13.59 12.94 6.14
CA CYS A 184 13.42 12.86 4.69
C CYS A 184 12.25 11.96 4.35
#